data_a5be707eb985f2299c6ce1b392c5b779
#
_entry.id   a5be707eb985f2299c6ce1b392c5b779
#
_cell.length_a   1.000
_cell.length_b   1.000
_cell.length_c   1.000
_cell.angle_alpha   90.00
_cell.angle_beta   90.00
_cell.angle_gamma   90.00
#
_symmetry.space_group_name_H-M   'P 1'
#
loop_
_entity.id
_entity.type
_entity.pdbx_description
1 polymer ?
#
loop_
_entity_poly.entity_id
_entity_poly.type
_entity_poly.pdbx_seq_one_letter_code
_entity_poly.pdbx_strand_id
1 'polypeptide(L)'
;MDAAALTSFPFGRIVVSSVCAIFLLALMLLSCRGRNQGVIGAGRAVLITGCDSGFGHQLARRLDAQGFVVFAGCLFPNGDGAQTLHRESSSNMNILKLDVTKDEDVTQARTVVQSNLPEKGLWAVVNNAGILDWSETEWNTIDDYRNMAEVNLFGSIRTSIAFLPLVRASKGRMVYVSSIFAFFNCLTMGAYSMSKRGLEAFADCLRVEMDCFGVKVSIIQPGNFGPATNILRRRTGTEIWEKLDEERQQMFNRQYVDLANNYHMSTCMTGNQDSSLVIDAMVEALTADRPKRRYLLVSKLDMLFFYAFPYLPTCVTDAVFYLSPMYNKRKAMLYSK
;
A
#
# COMPACT_ATOMS: atom_id res chain seq x y z
N MET A 1 31.30 35.99 -16.80
CA MET A 1 31.77 34.60 -16.66
C MET A 1 30.56 33.70 -16.82
N ASP A 2 30.48 33.01 -17.96
CA ASP A 2 29.28 32.22 -18.31
C ASP A 2 29.09 31.01 -17.40
N ALA A 3 27.86 30.80 -16.93
CA ALA A 3 27.48 29.63 -16.13
C ALA A 3 27.75 28.29 -16.85
N ALA A 4 27.88 28.33 -18.19
CA ALA A 4 28.26 27.18 -19.02
C ALA A 4 29.71 26.72 -18.84
N ALA A 5 30.60 27.58 -18.41
CA ALA A 5 32.04 27.26 -18.22
C ALA A 5 32.28 26.45 -16.93
N LEU A 6 31.42 26.52 -15.95
CA LEU A 6 31.55 25.75 -14.69
C LEU A 6 31.17 24.25 -14.80
N THR A 7 30.46 23.88 -15.89
CA THR A 7 29.99 22.49 -16.08
C THR A 7 30.93 21.66 -16.98
N SER A 8 31.95 22.26 -17.59
CA SER A 8 32.90 21.59 -18.50
C SER A 8 34.05 20.87 -17.78
N PHE A 9 34.27 21.14 -16.48
CA PHE A 9 35.30 20.45 -15.71
C PHE A 9 34.68 19.30 -14.89
N PRO A 10 35.24 18.09 -14.87
CA PRO A 10 34.76 16.95 -14.10
C PRO A 10 34.65 17.28 -12.59
N PHE A 11 35.49 18.17 -12.07
CA PHE A 11 35.49 18.65 -10.71
C PHE A 11 34.22 19.48 -10.38
N GLY A 12 33.72 20.30 -11.28
CA GLY A 12 32.51 21.10 -11.11
C GLY A 12 31.25 20.24 -10.99
N ARG A 13 31.15 19.15 -11.74
CA ARG A 13 30.04 18.18 -11.65
C ARG A 13 30.02 17.44 -10.32
N ILE A 14 31.18 17.04 -9.80
CA ILE A 14 31.28 16.38 -8.48
C ILE A 14 30.89 17.34 -7.38
N VAL A 15 31.31 18.59 -7.41
CA VAL A 15 30.97 19.61 -6.40
C VAL A 15 29.47 19.91 -6.42
N VAL A 16 28.87 20.11 -7.58
CA VAL A 16 27.42 20.35 -7.73
C VAL A 16 26.62 19.14 -7.23
N SER A 17 27.03 17.93 -7.59
CA SER A 17 26.38 16.70 -7.12
C SER A 17 26.46 16.53 -5.61
N SER A 18 27.64 16.86 -5.02
CA SER A 18 27.85 16.78 -3.57
C SER A 18 27.03 17.84 -2.82
N VAL A 19 26.95 19.06 -3.32
CA VAL A 19 26.14 20.13 -2.74
C VAL A 19 24.64 19.78 -2.82
N CYS A 20 24.18 19.25 -3.94
CA CYS A 20 22.79 18.77 -4.08
C CYS A 20 22.50 17.62 -3.13
N ALA A 21 23.42 16.67 -2.96
CA ALA A 21 23.26 15.55 -2.04
C ALA A 21 23.20 16.02 -0.56
N ILE A 22 24.07 16.95 -0.18
CA ILE A 22 24.07 17.56 1.18
C ILE A 22 22.78 18.36 1.40
N PHE A 23 22.32 19.10 0.41
CA PHE A 23 21.07 19.87 0.51
C PHE A 23 19.85 18.95 0.62
N LEU A 24 19.81 17.87 -0.14
CA LEU A 24 18.75 16.83 -0.05
C LEU A 24 18.79 16.13 1.31
N LEU A 25 19.97 15.81 1.82
CA LEU A 25 20.14 15.22 3.15
C LEU A 25 19.69 16.18 4.25
N ALA A 26 20.02 17.47 4.14
CA ALA A 26 19.58 18.50 5.08
C ALA A 26 18.05 18.68 5.03
N LEU A 27 17.43 18.68 3.84
CA LEU A 27 15.97 18.71 3.69
C LEU A 27 15.30 17.47 4.27
N MET A 28 15.90 16.28 4.10
CA MET A 28 15.44 15.05 4.76
C MET A 28 15.48 15.15 6.28
N LEU A 29 16.60 15.64 6.85
CA LEU A 29 16.78 15.79 8.29
C LEU A 29 15.84 16.86 8.89
N LEU A 30 15.54 17.92 8.14
CA LEU A 30 14.58 18.96 8.55
C LEU A 30 13.14 18.45 8.51
N SER A 31 12.82 17.49 7.61
CA SER A 31 11.50 16.86 7.55
C SER A 31 11.20 15.96 8.74
N CYS A 32 12.21 15.50 9.47
CA CYS A 32 12.10 14.50 10.54
C CYS A 32 11.90 15.10 11.94
N ARG A 33 11.89 16.42 12.12
CA ARG A 33 11.77 17.06 13.44
C ARG A 33 10.37 17.54 13.73
N GLY A 34 9.52 16.69 14.31
CA GLY A 34 8.25 17.06 14.93
C GLY A 34 8.12 16.48 16.33
N ARG A 35 7.89 17.33 17.34
CA ARG A 35 7.47 16.87 18.65
C ARG A 35 6.07 16.29 18.55
N ASN A 36 5.92 14.99 18.90
CA ASN A 36 4.64 14.30 18.94
C ASN A 36 3.87 14.70 20.23
N GLN A 37 2.99 15.67 20.13
CA GLN A 37 1.81 15.68 20.99
C GLN A 37 0.75 14.90 20.24
N GLY A 38 0.48 13.65 20.64
CA GLY A 38 -0.42 12.78 19.92
C GLY A 38 -1.87 13.24 20.01
N VAL A 39 -2.61 13.09 18.92
CA VAL A 39 -4.06 13.33 18.88
C VAL A 39 -4.76 12.28 19.73
N ILE A 40 -5.60 12.74 20.67
CA ILE A 40 -6.41 11.88 21.54
C ILE A 40 -7.60 11.35 20.75
N GLY A 41 -7.86 10.04 20.83
CA GLY A 41 -8.94 9.35 20.09
C GLY A 41 -10.36 9.76 20.52
N ALA A 42 -10.54 10.10 21.80
CA ALA A 42 -11.85 10.40 22.36
C ALA A 42 -12.66 11.45 21.59
N GLY A 43 -13.87 11.08 21.19
CA GLY A 43 -14.77 11.92 20.40
C GLY A 43 -14.43 12.04 18.92
N ARG A 44 -13.53 11.20 18.39
CA ARG A 44 -13.17 11.15 16.97
C ARG A 44 -13.50 9.79 16.36
N ALA A 45 -13.97 9.80 15.12
CA ALA A 45 -14.24 8.58 14.37
C ALA A 45 -13.17 8.30 13.32
N VAL A 46 -12.92 7.01 13.05
CA VAL A 46 -12.05 6.54 11.95
C VAL A 46 -12.78 5.47 11.16
N LEU A 47 -12.81 5.62 9.83
CA LEU A 47 -13.25 4.57 8.91
C LEU A 47 -12.02 3.81 8.41
N ILE A 48 -12.07 2.47 8.45
CA ILE A 48 -11.02 1.59 7.94
C ILE A 48 -11.65 0.62 6.94
N THR A 49 -11.12 0.51 5.72
CA THR A 49 -11.60 -0.47 4.74
C THR A 49 -10.82 -1.77 4.83
N GLY A 50 -11.49 -2.93 4.61
CA GLY A 50 -10.85 -4.24 4.62
C GLY A 50 -10.43 -4.69 6.02
N CYS A 51 -11.38 -4.70 6.96
CA CYS A 51 -11.17 -5.10 8.35
C CYS A 51 -11.43 -6.58 8.62
N ASP A 52 -11.76 -7.37 7.60
CA ASP A 52 -11.99 -8.81 7.73
C ASP A 52 -10.78 -9.57 8.28
N SER A 53 -9.57 -9.09 8.00
CA SER A 53 -8.31 -9.70 8.45
C SER A 53 -7.12 -8.72 8.33
N GLY A 54 -5.92 -9.19 8.70
CA GLY A 54 -4.66 -8.51 8.44
C GLY A 54 -4.52 -7.14 9.11
N PHE A 55 -3.97 -6.17 8.39
CA PHE A 55 -3.66 -4.84 8.95
C PHE A 55 -4.91 -4.07 9.37
N GLY A 56 -5.97 -4.09 8.55
CA GLY A 56 -7.21 -3.37 8.86
C GLY A 56 -7.85 -3.87 10.15
N HIS A 57 -7.90 -5.18 10.34
CA HIS A 57 -8.41 -5.81 11.55
C HIS A 57 -7.61 -5.41 12.81
N GLN A 58 -6.28 -5.49 12.73
CA GLN A 58 -5.41 -5.16 13.86
C GLN A 58 -5.43 -3.66 14.19
N LEU A 59 -5.47 -2.81 13.16
CA LEU A 59 -5.59 -1.37 13.34
C LEU A 59 -6.92 -1.00 13.99
N ALA A 60 -8.03 -1.62 13.57
CA ALA A 60 -9.35 -1.39 14.14
C ALA A 60 -9.34 -1.65 15.66
N ARG A 61 -8.80 -2.80 16.09
CA ARG A 61 -8.66 -3.13 17.52
C ARG A 61 -7.76 -2.14 18.27
N ARG A 62 -6.66 -1.74 17.66
CA ARG A 62 -5.72 -0.80 18.28
C ARG A 62 -6.34 0.58 18.48
N LEU A 63 -7.10 1.07 17.51
CA LEU A 63 -7.75 2.39 17.61
C LEU A 63 -8.95 2.36 18.57
N ASP A 64 -9.72 1.29 18.59
CA ASP A 64 -10.79 1.08 19.59
C ASP A 64 -10.22 1.15 21.01
N ALA A 65 -9.12 0.45 21.28
CA ALA A 65 -8.43 0.49 22.57
C ALA A 65 -7.86 1.89 22.92
N GLN A 66 -7.65 2.76 21.93
CA GLN A 66 -7.24 4.16 22.11
C GLN A 66 -8.42 5.14 22.22
N GLY A 67 -9.66 4.63 22.26
CA GLY A 67 -10.88 5.41 22.47
C GLY A 67 -11.42 6.11 21.22
N PHE A 68 -10.99 5.72 20.01
CA PHE A 68 -11.64 6.15 18.77
C PHE A 68 -12.97 5.41 18.57
N VAL A 69 -13.95 6.08 17.98
CA VAL A 69 -15.09 5.40 17.35
C VAL A 69 -14.60 4.82 16.03
N VAL A 70 -14.63 3.50 15.89
CA VAL A 70 -14.10 2.81 14.72
C VAL A 70 -15.25 2.29 13.87
N PHE A 71 -15.28 2.70 12.61
CA PHE A 71 -16.12 2.12 11.57
C PHE A 71 -15.26 1.13 10.77
N ALA A 72 -15.43 -0.16 11.09
CA ALA A 72 -14.70 -1.24 10.47
C ALA A 72 -15.44 -1.76 9.23
N GLY A 73 -15.01 -1.33 8.04
CA GLY A 73 -15.56 -1.80 6.77
C GLY A 73 -15.07 -3.20 6.43
N CYS A 74 -15.99 -4.16 6.42
CA CYS A 74 -15.75 -5.56 6.12
C CYS A 74 -16.46 -5.97 4.83
N LEU A 75 -15.79 -6.76 3.99
CA LEU A 75 -16.43 -7.38 2.82
C LEU A 75 -17.47 -8.42 3.26
N PHE A 76 -17.16 -9.15 4.33
CA PHE A 76 -18.00 -10.18 4.93
C PHE A 76 -18.35 -9.81 6.38
N PRO A 77 -19.36 -8.96 6.60
CA PRO A 77 -19.71 -8.47 7.95
C PRO A 77 -20.18 -9.57 8.92
N ASN A 78 -20.59 -10.71 8.38
CA ASN A 78 -20.97 -11.91 9.16
C ASN A 78 -19.86 -12.97 9.19
N GLY A 79 -18.68 -12.70 8.61
CA GLY A 79 -17.53 -13.60 8.63
C GLY A 79 -16.80 -13.58 9.97
N ASP A 80 -15.95 -14.59 10.20
CA ASP A 80 -15.25 -14.81 11.47
C ASP A 80 -14.43 -13.58 11.92
N GLY A 81 -13.79 -12.87 10.99
CA GLY A 81 -13.01 -11.68 11.30
C GLY A 81 -13.88 -10.55 11.84
N ALA A 82 -15.01 -10.27 11.20
CA ALA A 82 -15.96 -9.25 11.64
C ALA A 82 -16.60 -9.62 12.99
N GLN A 83 -16.97 -10.88 13.17
CA GLN A 83 -17.52 -11.38 14.45
C GLN A 83 -16.48 -11.28 15.57
N THR A 84 -15.21 -11.56 15.29
CA THR A 84 -14.12 -11.40 16.25
C THR A 84 -13.95 -9.94 16.66
N LEU A 85 -13.97 -9.00 15.71
CA LEU A 85 -13.95 -7.56 16.02
C LEU A 85 -15.13 -7.18 16.92
N HIS A 86 -16.35 -7.63 16.59
CA HIS A 86 -17.53 -7.32 17.39
C HIS A 86 -17.43 -7.86 18.82
N ARG A 87 -16.92 -9.08 18.98
CA ARG A 87 -16.83 -9.74 20.30
C ARG A 87 -15.72 -9.19 21.19
N GLU A 88 -14.57 -8.79 20.58
CA GLU A 88 -13.34 -8.47 21.32
C GLU A 88 -13.08 -6.96 21.44
N SER A 89 -13.99 -6.13 20.94
CA SER A 89 -13.86 -4.68 20.97
C SER A 89 -14.89 -4.02 21.89
N SER A 90 -14.73 -2.73 22.13
CA SER A 90 -15.66 -1.93 22.94
C SER A 90 -16.92 -1.56 22.15
N SER A 91 -17.84 -0.85 22.80
CA SER A 91 -19.04 -0.29 22.15
C SER A 91 -18.73 0.78 21.09
N ASN A 92 -17.47 1.22 20.98
CA ASN A 92 -17.04 2.17 19.95
C ASN A 92 -16.77 1.49 18.60
N MET A 93 -16.74 0.15 18.52
CA MET A 93 -16.56 -0.59 17.29
C MET A 93 -17.86 -0.77 16.53
N ASN A 94 -17.90 -0.30 15.29
CA ASN A 94 -19.06 -0.41 14.39
C ASN A 94 -18.64 -1.20 13.15
N ILE A 95 -19.21 -2.39 12.97
CA ILE A 95 -18.96 -3.22 11.78
C ILE A 95 -19.89 -2.76 10.66
N LEU A 96 -19.32 -2.47 9.48
CA LEU A 96 -20.06 -2.07 8.29
C LEU A 96 -19.84 -3.07 7.15
N LYS A 97 -20.88 -3.39 6.40
CA LYS A 97 -20.71 -3.99 5.08
C LYS A 97 -20.06 -2.96 4.17
N LEU A 98 -18.91 -3.28 3.58
CA LEU A 98 -18.21 -2.36 2.69
C LEU A 98 -17.37 -3.12 1.64
N ASP A 99 -17.97 -3.36 0.49
CA ASP A 99 -17.26 -3.71 -0.73
C ASP A 99 -16.85 -2.40 -1.44
N VAL A 100 -15.57 -2.08 -1.43
CA VAL A 100 -15.04 -0.84 -2.01
C VAL A 100 -15.20 -0.77 -3.55
N THR A 101 -15.55 -1.90 -4.19
CA THR A 101 -15.82 -1.96 -5.63
C THR A 101 -17.27 -1.59 -5.98
N LYS A 102 -18.15 -1.43 -4.98
CA LYS A 102 -19.58 -1.16 -5.14
C LYS A 102 -19.92 0.25 -4.67
N ASP A 103 -20.46 1.07 -5.56
CA ASP A 103 -20.89 2.44 -5.24
C ASP A 103 -22.02 2.44 -4.18
N GLU A 104 -22.90 1.44 -4.25
CA GLU A 104 -24.00 1.28 -3.30
C GLU A 104 -23.49 1.02 -1.88
N ASP A 105 -22.54 0.09 -1.71
CA ASP A 105 -21.95 -0.22 -0.41
C ASP A 105 -21.25 1.01 0.19
N VAL A 106 -20.50 1.76 -0.63
CA VAL A 106 -19.80 2.98 -0.19
C VAL A 106 -20.79 4.08 0.20
N THR A 107 -21.88 4.25 -0.57
CA THR A 107 -22.94 5.22 -0.28
C THR A 107 -23.67 4.86 1.01
N GLN A 108 -24.03 3.60 1.19
CA GLN A 108 -24.67 3.11 2.40
C GLN A 108 -23.75 3.28 3.62
N ALA A 109 -22.49 2.88 3.50
CA ALA A 109 -21.50 3.07 4.56
C ALA A 109 -21.34 4.55 4.94
N ARG A 110 -21.33 5.47 3.96
CA ARG A 110 -21.30 6.91 4.21
C ARG A 110 -22.51 7.38 5.01
N THR A 111 -23.70 6.93 4.65
CA THR A 111 -24.95 7.28 5.37
C THR A 111 -24.87 6.83 6.82
N VAL A 112 -24.48 5.57 7.06
CA VAL A 112 -24.33 5.02 8.42
C VAL A 112 -23.28 5.77 9.22
N VAL A 113 -22.11 6.02 8.64
CA VAL A 113 -21.03 6.80 9.30
C VAL A 113 -21.53 8.19 9.66
N GLN A 114 -22.13 8.91 8.72
CA GLN A 114 -22.57 10.29 8.91
C GLN A 114 -23.63 10.40 10.03
N SER A 115 -24.53 9.42 10.14
CA SER A 115 -25.57 9.40 11.18
C SER A 115 -25.05 9.03 12.57
N ASN A 116 -23.87 8.44 12.67
CA ASN A 116 -23.28 7.96 13.93
C ASN A 116 -21.94 8.63 14.26
N LEU A 117 -21.66 9.80 13.68
CA LEU A 117 -20.43 10.55 13.99
C LEU A 117 -20.45 11.05 15.43
N PRO A 118 -19.33 10.92 16.16
CA PRO A 118 -19.16 11.58 17.45
C PRO A 118 -18.94 13.10 17.25
N GLU A 119 -18.92 13.85 18.37
CA GLU A 119 -18.83 15.31 18.38
C GLU A 119 -17.73 15.91 17.51
N LYS A 120 -16.53 15.27 17.48
CA LYS A 120 -15.39 15.74 16.70
C LYS A 120 -15.34 15.21 15.26
N GLY A 121 -16.41 14.52 14.83
CA GLY A 121 -16.62 14.10 13.46
C GLY A 121 -15.72 12.94 12.98
N LEU A 122 -15.69 12.74 11.66
CA LEU A 122 -14.84 11.73 11.01
C LEU A 122 -13.41 12.25 10.92
N TRP A 123 -12.57 11.82 11.83
CA TRP A 123 -11.17 12.21 11.90
C TRP A 123 -10.34 11.64 10.76
N ALA A 124 -10.59 10.38 10.39
CA ALA A 124 -9.77 9.76 9.35
C ALA A 124 -10.51 8.71 8.52
N VAL A 125 -9.98 8.51 7.30
CA VAL A 125 -10.24 7.34 6.47
C VAL A 125 -8.92 6.63 6.19
N VAL A 126 -8.89 5.33 6.45
CA VAL A 126 -7.78 4.43 6.13
C VAL A 126 -8.19 3.53 4.98
N ASN A 127 -7.68 3.82 3.78
CA ASN A 127 -7.85 3.01 2.58
C ASN A 127 -6.87 1.84 2.66
N ASN A 128 -7.31 0.75 3.29
CA ASN A 128 -6.51 -0.45 3.53
C ASN A 128 -6.96 -1.65 2.69
N ALA A 129 -8.22 -1.71 2.26
CA ALA A 129 -8.71 -2.79 1.41
C ALA A 129 -7.80 -3.02 0.21
N GLY A 130 -7.46 -4.26 -0.07
CA GLY A 130 -6.58 -4.60 -1.17
C GLY A 130 -6.44 -6.10 -1.38
N ILE A 131 -6.09 -6.46 -2.60
CA ILE A 131 -5.79 -7.83 -3.03
C ILE A 131 -4.41 -7.86 -3.69
N LEU A 132 -3.79 -9.02 -3.69
CA LEU A 132 -2.54 -9.30 -4.40
C LEU A 132 -2.65 -10.64 -5.10
N ASP A 133 -2.30 -10.65 -6.38
CA ASP A 133 -2.09 -11.85 -7.17
C ASP A 133 -0.81 -11.66 -7.98
N TRP A 134 -0.08 -12.74 -8.23
CA TRP A 134 1.09 -12.76 -9.09
C TRP A 134 0.76 -13.45 -10.41
N SER A 135 1.34 -12.98 -11.51
CA SER A 135 1.21 -13.62 -12.81
C SER A 135 2.25 -13.06 -13.78
N GLU A 136 2.73 -13.85 -14.73
CA GLU A 136 3.42 -13.30 -15.89
C GLU A 136 2.49 -12.30 -16.61
N THR A 137 3.07 -11.26 -17.19
CA THR A 137 2.27 -10.19 -17.82
C THR A 137 1.30 -10.73 -18.86
N GLU A 138 1.73 -11.68 -19.68
CA GLU A 138 0.91 -12.25 -20.76
C GLU A 138 -0.02 -13.39 -20.33
N TRP A 139 0.07 -13.86 -19.08
CA TRP A 139 -0.90 -14.82 -18.55
C TRP A 139 -2.17 -14.14 -18.04
N ASN A 140 -2.09 -12.84 -17.77
CA ASN A 140 -3.24 -12.05 -17.35
C ASN A 140 -4.11 -11.66 -18.54
N THR A 141 -5.41 -11.67 -18.32
CA THR A 141 -6.38 -11.00 -19.17
C THR A 141 -6.49 -9.53 -18.77
N ILE A 142 -7.11 -8.72 -19.63
CA ILE A 142 -7.40 -7.32 -19.27
C ILE A 142 -8.31 -7.23 -18.04
N ASP A 143 -9.16 -8.21 -17.81
CA ASP A 143 -10.07 -8.24 -16.66
C ASP A 143 -9.31 -8.57 -15.36
N ASP A 144 -8.23 -9.34 -15.39
CA ASP A 144 -7.36 -9.52 -14.23
C ASP A 144 -6.72 -8.18 -13.81
N TYR A 145 -6.28 -7.35 -14.77
CA TYR A 145 -5.78 -6.00 -14.52
C TYR A 145 -6.88 -5.08 -13.99
N ARG A 146 -8.06 -5.11 -14.57
CA ARG A 146 -9.21 -4.32 -14.13
C ARG A 146 -9.63 -4.68 -12.72
N ASN A 147 -9.74 -5.96 -12.39
CA ASN A 147 -10.10 -6.44 -11.05
C ASN A 147 -9.10 -6.01 -10.00
N MET A 148 -7.81 -6.10 -10.30
CA MET A 148 -6.75 -5.62 -9.41
C MET A 148 -6.85 -4.11 -9.17
N ALA A 149 -7.05 -3.34 -10.24
CA ALA A 149 -7.22 -1.90 -10.17
C ALA A 149 -8.53 -1.50 -9.48
N GLU A 150 -9.61 -2.24 -9.70
CA GLU A 150 -10.94 -1.95 -9.14
C GLU A 150 -10.90 -1.98 -7.61
N VAL A 151 -10.24 -2.98 -7.01
CA VAL A 151 -10.08 -3.04 -5.55
C VAL A 151 -9.03 -2.05 -5.05
N ASN A 152 -7.79 -2.15 -5.56
CA ASN A 152 -6.64 -1.49 -4.96
C ASN A 152 -6.57 0.02 -5.24
N LEU A 153 -7.10 0.45 -6.40
CA LEU A 153 -7.01 1.83 -6.87
C LEU A 153 -8.39 2.50 -6.85
N PHE A 154 -9.32 2.03 -7.69
CA PHE A 154 -10.62 2.69 -7.83
C PHE A 154 -11.47 2.58 -6.57
N GLY A 155 -11.40 1.47 -5.82
CA GLY A 155 -12.05 1.33 -4.52
C GLY A 155 -11.56 2.34 -3.50
N SER A 156 -10.24 2.60 -3.46
CA SER A 156 -9.66 3.64 -2.60
C SER A 156 -10.05 5.04 -3.06
N ILE A 157 -10.12 5.31 -4.37
CA ILE A 157 -10.58 6.59 -4.93
C ILE A 157 -12.05 6.81 -4.60
N ARG A 158 -12.92 5.82 -4.85
CA ARG A 158 -14.35 5.84 -4.57
C ARG A 158 -14.63 6.17 -3.10
N THR A 159 -13.98 5.44 -2.19
CA THR A 159 -14.07 5.69 -0.75
C THR A 159 -13.59 7.09 -0.40
N SER A 160 -12.45 7.52 -0.97
CA SER A 160 -11.93 8.87 -0.72
C SER A 160 -12.91 9.96 -1.13
N ILE A 161 -13.43 9.92 -2.35
CA ILE A 161 -14.40 10.91 -2.85
C ILE A 161 -15.64 10.97 -1.95
N ALA A 162 -16.16 9.80 -1.56
CA ALA A 162 -17.36 9.73 -0.73
C ALA A 162 -17.18 10.34 0.66
N PHE A 163 -16.04 10.11 1.31
CA PHE A 163 -15.82 10.50 2.70
C PHE A 163 -14.99 11.78 2.89
N LEU A 164 -14.33 12.27 1.84
CA LEU A 164 -13.48 13.49 1.91
C LEU A 164 -14.21 14.71 2.49
N PRO A 165 -15.50 14.99 2.18
CA PRO A 165 -16.21 16.11 2.80
C PRO A 165 -16.27 16.01 4.32
N LEU A 166 -16.47 14.83 4.89
CA LEU A 166 -16.52 14.59 6.34
C LEU A 166 -15.13 14.74 6.98
N VAL A 167 -14.09 14.22 6.34
CA VAL A 167 -12.69 14.37 6.80
C VAL A 167 -12.21 15.81 6.71
N ARG A 168 -12.63 16.53 5.68
CA ARG A 168 -12.33 17.96 5.52
C ARG A 168 -12.95 18.81 6.63
N ALA A 169 -14.19 18.50 7.01
CA ALA A 169 -14.87 19.22 8.11
C ALA A 169 -14.11 19.09 9.44
N SER A 170 -13.47 17.96 9.71
CA SER A 170 -12.65 17.73 10.91
C SER A 170 -11.17 18.14 10.75
N LYS A 171 -10.73 18.62 9.57
CA LYS A 171 -9.32 18.85 9.22
C LYS A 171 -8.47 17.61 9.51
N GLY A 172 -8.97 16.47 9.10
CA GLY A 172 -8.53 15.15 9.55
C GLY A 172 -7.40 14.53 8.72
N ARG A 173 -7.49 13.20 8.49
CA ARG A 173 -6.43 12.38 7.89
C ARG A 173 -6.98 11.48 6.79
N MET A 174 -6.21 11.34 5.71
CA MET A 174 -6.40 10.30 4.69
C MET A 174 -5.15 9.42 4.66
N VAL A 175 -5.31 8.13 4.90
CA VAL A 175 -4.20 7.17 4.94
C VAL A 175 -4.41 6.11 3.85
N TYR A 176 -3.37 5.83 3.07
CA TYR A 176 -3.40 4.89 1.96
C TYR A 176 -2.38 3.78 2.18
N VAL A 177 -2.83 2.54 2.16
CA VAL A 177 -1.95 1.37 2.25
C VAL A 177 -1.50 0.97 0.85
N SER A 178 -0.27 1.38 0.52
CA SER A 178 0.42 1.06 -0.72
C SER A 178 1.29 -0.21 -0.55
N SER A 179 2.46 -0.22 -1.15
CA SER A 179 3.47 -1.27 -1.06
C SER A 179 4.80 -0.75 -1.60
N ILE A 180 5.92 -1.41 -1.27
CA ILE A 180 7.18 -1.23 -2.00
C ILE A 180 7.03 -1.52 -3.49
N PHE A 181 6.09 -2.38 -3.89
CA PHE A 181 5.81 -2.68 -5.31
C PHE A 181 5.22 -1.50 -6.09
N ALA A 182 4.86 -0.39 -5.44
CA ALA A 182 4.51 0.83 -6.14
C ALA A 182 5.70 1.46 -6.89
N PHE A 183 6.94 1.18 -6.49
CA PHE A 183 8.16 1.71 -7.10
C PHE A 183 9.23 0.63 -7.37
N PHE A 184 9.14 -0.54 -6.76
CA PHE A 184 9.99 -1.70 -7.01
C PHE A 184 9.26 -2.66 -7.95
N ASN A 185 9.52 -2.53 -9.26
CA ASN A 185 8.82 -3.26 -10.31
C ASN A 185 9.36 -4.70 -10.44
N CYS A 186 8.89 -5.60 -9.61
CA CYS A 186 9.32 -6.99 -9.63
C CYS A 186 8.67 -7.78 -10.77
N LEU A 187 9.37 -8.83 -11.25
CA LEU A 187 8.82 -9.82 -12.20
C LEU A 187 7.48 -10.35 -11.67
N THR A 188 6.54 -10.58 -12.58
CA THR A 188 5.23 -11.19 -12.32
C THR A 188 4.26 -10.39 -11.42
N MET A 189 4.65 -9.16 -11.02
CA MET A 189 3.84 -8.29 -10.17
C MET A 189 3.19 -7.12 -10.95
N GLY A 190 3.10 -7.21 -12.29
CA GLY A 190 2.70 -6.08 -13.14
C GLY A 190 1.35 -5.47 -12.77
N ALA A 191 0.30 -6.26 -12.62
CA ALA A 191 -1.04 -5.78 -12.27
C ALA A 191 -1.08 -5.14 -10.87
N TYR A 192 -0.43 -5.77 -9.90
CA TYR A 192 -0.36 -5.25 -8.54
C TYR A 192 0.45 -3.95 -8.46
N SER A 193 1.65 -3.93 -9.07
CA SER A 193 2.52 -2.74 -9.12
C SER A 193 1.82 -1.56 -9.79
N MET A 194 1.14 -1.79 -10.92
CA MET A 194 0.34 -0.78 -11.60
C MET A 194 -0.72 -0.18 -10.65
N SER A 195 -1.49 -1.03 -9.95
CA SER A 195 -2.54 -0.57 -9.05
C SER A 195 -2.00 0.25 -7.88
N LYS A 196 -0.89 -0.17 -7.26
CA LYS A 196 -0.27 0.53 -6.13
C LYS A 196 0.48 1.79 -6.55
N ARG A 197 1.08 1.81 -7.75
CA ARG A 197 1.67 3.03 -8.32
C ARG A 197 0.61 4.09 -8.62
N GLY A 198 -0.52 3.69 -9.22
CA GLY A 198 -1.67 4.57 -9.44
C GLY A 198 -2.24 5.13 -8.14
N LEU A 199 -2.35 4.30 -7.11
CA LEU A 199 -2.80 4.73 -5.79
C LEU A 199 -1.89 5.80 -5.18
N GLU A 200 -0.57 5.66 -5.29
CA GLU A 200 0.37 6.68 -4.80
C GLU A 200 0.27 7.98 -5.58
N ALA A 201 0.13 7.91 -6.90
CA ALA A 201 -0.06 9.10 -7.74
C ALA A 201 -1.34 9.86 -7.34
N PHE A 202 -2.45 9.14 -7.13
CA PHE A 202 -3.68 9.74 -6.62
C PHE A 202 -3.50 10.38 -5.24
N ALA A 203 -2.89 9.67 -4.30
CA ALA A 203 -2.66 10.16 -2.95
C ALA A 203 -1.75 11.40 -2.91
N ASP A 204 -0.75 11.48 -3.80
CA ASP A 204 0.14 12.64 -3.93
C ASP A 204 -0.58 13.88 -4.45
N CYS A 205 -1.44 13.74 -5.47
CA CYS A 205 -2.30 14.82 -5.94
C CYS A 205 -3.24 15.30 -4.83
N LEU A 206 -3.95 14.37 -4.20
CA LEU A 206 -4.88 14.68 -3.11
C LEU A 206 -4.18 15.39 -1.94
N ARG A 207 -2.96 15.01 -1.62
CA ARG A 207 -2.17 15.63 -0.54
C ARG A 207 -1.94 17.11 -0.78
N VAL A 208 -1.63 17.50 -2.01
CA VAL A 208 -1.41 18.89 -2.39
C VAL A 208 -2.73 19.68 -2.41
N GLU A 209 -3.77 19.10 -3.01
CA GLU A 209 -5.09 19.72 -3.08
C GLU A 209 -5.73 19.96 -1.71
N MET A 210 -5.52 19.02 -0.77
CA MET A 210 -6.14 19.07 0.55
C MET A 210 -5.34 19.85 1.61
N ASP A 211 -4.13 20.29 1.30
CA ASP A 211 -3.30 21.01 2.28
C ASP A 211 -3.94 22.32 2.73
N CYS A 212 -4.55 23.08 1.81
CA CYS A 212 -5.26 24.33 2.13
C CYS A 212 -6.51 24.12 3.02
N PHE A 213 -7.06 22.89 3.06
CA PHE A 213 -8.16 22.53 3.94
C PHE A 213 -7.68 21.93 5.28
N GLY A 214 -6.37 21.81 5.49
CA GLY A 214 -5.79 21.26 6.72
C GLY A 214 -5.84 19.74 6.81
N VAL A 215 -6.31 19.02 5.77
CA VAL A 215 -6.32 17.56 5.71
C VAL A 215 -4.92 17.04 5.43
N LYS A 216 -4.43 16.09 6.22
CA LYS A 216 -3.13 15.45 6.01
C LYS A 216 -3.30 14.11 5.32
N VAL A 217 -2.44 13.85 4.32
CA VAL A 217 -2.45 12.61 3.54
C VAL A 217 -1.14 11.88 3.75
N SER A 218 -1.22 10.60 4.13
CA SER A 218 -0.07 9.72 4.37
C SER A 218 -0.17 8.43 3.58
N ILE A 219 0.96 7.95 3.07
CA ILE A 219 1.09 6.70 2.35
C ILE A 219 1.91 5.73 3.19
N ILE A 220 1.37 4.54 3.45
CA ILE A 220 2.04 3.43 4.12
C ILE A 220 2.58 2.50 3.03
N GLN A 221 3.87 2.22 3.07
CA GLN A 221 4.58 1.42 2.06
C GLN A 221 5.20 0.18 2.71
N PRO A 222 4.39 -0.86 3.00
CA PRO A 222 4.91 -2.10 3.57
C PRO A 222 5.81 -2.85 2.59
N GLY A 223 6.86 -3.49 3.14
CA GLY A 223 7.64 -4.52 2.48
C GLY A 223 6.91 -5.87 2.48
N ASN A 224 7.66 -6.96 2.69
CA ASN A 224 7.05 -8.29 2.75
C ASN A 224 6.49 -8.58 4.16
N PHE A 225 5.18 -8.46 4.30
CA PHE A 225 4.38 -8.85 5.46
C PHE A 225 3.34 -9.92 5.08
N GLY A 226 3.66 -10.77 4.11
CA GLY A 226 2.74 -11.81 3.62
C GLY A 226 2.14 -12.67 4.73
N PRO A 227 2.94 -13.19 5.70
CA PRO A 227 2.41 -14.00 6.78
C PRO A 227 1.47 -13.27 7.74
N ALA A 228 1.60 -11.94 7.84
CA ALA A 228 0.77 -11.11 8.71
C ALA A 228 -0.58 -10.71 8.07
N THR A 229 -0.80 -11.12 6.81
CA THR A 229 -1.99 -10.75 6.03
C THR A 229 -2.50 -11.93 5.21
N ASN A 230 -3.75 -11.86 4.76
CA ASN A 230 -4.35 -12.81 3.81
C ASN A 230 -4.44 -12.20 2.40
N ILE A 231 -3.56 -11.28 2.05
CA ILE A 231 -3.66 -10.49 0.83
C ILE A 231 -3.37 -11.30 -0.44
N LEU A 232 -2.47 -12.30 -0.35
CA LEU A 232 -2.07 -13.11 -1.49
C LEU A 232 -3.14 -14.14 -1.83
N ARG A 233 -3.63 -14.10 -3.06
CA ARG A 233 -4.49 -15.16 -3.60
C ARG A 233 -3.69 -16.45 -3.73
N ARG A 234 -4.15 -17.49 -3.03
CA ARG A 234 -3.54 -18.83 -3.09
C ARG A 234 -4.12 -19.60 -4.27
N ARG A 235 -3.24 -20.02 -5.16
CA ARG A 235 -3.57 -20.87 -6.31
C ARG A 235 -2.60 -22.05 -6.39
N THR A 236 -3.05 -23.15 -6.97
CA THR A 236 -2.17 -24.26 -7.34
C THR A 236 -1.54 -24.03 -8.72
N GLY A 237 -0.41 -24.65 -8.99
CA GLY A 237 0.17 -24.62 -10.35
C GLY A 237 -0.77 -25.21 -11.39
N THR A 238 -1.64 -26.15 -11.00
CA THR A 238 -2.68 -26.73 -11.89
C THR A 238 -3.71 -25.69 -12.30
N GLU A 239 -4.29 -24.94 -11.35
CA GLU A 239 -5.25 -23.88 -11.63
C GLU A 239 -4.67 -22.80 -12.53
N ILE A 240 -3.37 -22.46 -12.35
CA ILE A 240 -2.70 -21.48 -13.23
C ILE A 240 -2.53 -22.08 -14.63
N TRP A 241 -2.05 -23.32 -14.75
CA TRP A 241 -1.81 -23.97 -16.02
C TRP A 241 -3.07 -24.15 -16.86
N GLU A 242 -4.16 -24.59 -16.24
CA GLU A 242 -5.46 -24.80 -16.91
C GLU A 242 -6.11 -23.51 -17.41
N LYS A 243 -5.74 -22.36 -16.82
CA LYS A 243 -6.18 -21.03 -17.28
C LYS A 243 -5.44 -20.57 -18.55
N LEU A 244 -4.25 -21.12 -18.84
CA LEU A 244 -3.46 -20.75 -20.01
C LEU A 244 -4.05 -21.41 -21.27
N ASP A 245 -4.11 -20.65 -22.37
CA ASP A 245 -4.43 -21.18 -23.69
C ASP A 245 -3.28 -22.05 -24.24
N GLU A 246 -3.55 -22.74 -25.36
CA GLU A 246 -2.59 -23.65 -25.98
C GLU A 246 -1.30 -22.93 -26.41
N GLU A 247 -1.38 -21.70 -26.90
CA GLU A 247 -0.22 -20.91 -27.30
C GLU A 247 0.72 -20.66 -26.11
N ARG A 248 0.16 -20.24 -24.97
CA ARG A 248 0.92 -20.01 -23.74
C ARG A 248 1.43 -21.29 -23.15
N GLN A 249 0.66 -22.39 -23.20
CA GLN A 249 1.11 -23.72 -22.74
C GLN A 249 2.26 -24.25 -23.59
N GLN A 250 2.32 -23.93 -24.89
CA GLN A 250 3.45 -24.25 -25.76
C GLN A 250 4.68 -23.40 -25.46
N MET A 251 4.47 -22.13 -25.11
CA MET A 251 5.58 -21.20 -24.81
C MET A 251 6.18 -21.45 -23.44
N PHE A 252 5.33 -21.60 -22.41
CA PHE A 252 5.71 -21.86 -21.03
C PHE A 252 5.53 -23.33 -20.71
N ASN A 253 6.55 -23.97 -20.13
CA ASN A 253 6.40 -25.35 -19.69
C ASN A 253 5.75 -25.43 -18.30
N ARG A 254 5.09 -26.55 -18.02
CA ARG A 254 4.41 -26.79 -16.73
C ARG A 254 5.35 -26.67 -15.54
N GLN A 255 6.58 -27.15 -15.65
CA GLN A 255 7.58 -27.10 -14.57
C GLN A 255 7.92 -25.66 -14.18
N TYR A 256 7.94 -24.73 -15.16
CA TYR A 256 8.15 -23.34 -14.87
C TYR A 256 6.98 -22.74 -14.09
N VAL A 257 5.73 -23.07 -14.44
CA VAL A 257 4.54 -22.61 -13.71
C VAL A 257 4.58 -23.05 -12.24
N ASP A 258 4.89 -24.32 -12.01
CA ASP A 258 5.00 -24.88 -10.66
C ASP A 258 6.15 -24.23 -9.87
N LEU A 259 7.32 -24.02 -10.51
CA LEU A 259 8.46 -23.34 -9.89
C LEU A 259 8.09 -21.89 -9.51
N ALA A 260 7.47 -21.14 -10.41
CA ALA A 260 7.10 -19.76 -10.19
C ALA A 260 6.07 -19.65 -9.05
N ASN A 261 5.05 -20.53 -9.05
CA ASN A 261 4.06 -20.58 -7.98
C ASN A 261 4.70 -20.86 -6.61
N ASN A 262 5.54 -21.88 -6.54
CA ASN A 262 6.24 -22.23 -5.30
C ASN A 262 7.17 -21.10 -4.82
N TYR A 263 7.85 -20.41 -5.74
CA TYR A 263 8.70 -19.26 -5.41
C TYR A 263 7.89 -18.11 -4.80
N HIS A 264 6.78 -17.72 -5.42
CA HIS A 264 5.96 -16.64 -4.90
C HIS A 264 5.29 -16.98 -3.57
N MET A 265 4.76 -18.20 -3.46
CA MET A 265 4.16 -18.66 -2.21
C MET A 265 5.20 -18.72 -1.08
N SER A 266 6.38 -19.27 -1.33
CA SER A 266 7.46 -19.32 -0.33
C SER A 266 7.97 -17.93 0.03
N THR A 267 8.20 -17.06 -0.97
CA THR A 267 8.67 -15.67 -0.74
C THR A 267 7.66 -14.88 0.11
N CYS A 268 6.37 -15.05 -0.16
CA CYS A 268 5.33 -14.43 0.67
C CYS A 268 5.44 -14.93 2.12
N MET A 269 5.62 -16.23 2.32
CA MET A 269 5.68 -16.84 3.65
C MET A 269 6.98 -16.59 4.42
N THR A 270 8.05 -16.12 3.76
CA THR A 270 9.30 -15.69 4.44
C THR A 270 9.24 -14.24 4.93
N GLY A 271 8.13 -13.53 4.71
CA GLY A 271 7.93 -12.17 5.17
C GLY A 271 7.82 -12.05 6.69
N ASN A 272 7.71 -10.81 7.16
CA ASN A 272 7.55 -10.52 8.58
C ASN A 272 6.15 -10.96 9.04
N GLN A 273 6.10 -11.77 10.10
CA GLN A 273 4.86 -12.22 10.75
C GLN A 273 4.29 -11.16 11.70
N ASP A 274 5.17 -10.32 12.28
CA ASP A 274 4.77 -9.25 13.16
C ASP A 274 4.40 -8.00 12.36
N SER A 275 3.13 -7.65 12.41
CA SER A 275 2.59 -6.45 11.76
C SER A 275 2.73 -5.17 12.59
N SER A 276 3.27 -5.24 13.81
CA SER A 276 3.35 -4.10 14.75
C SER A 276 3.98 -2.88 14.10
N LEU A 277 5.05 -3.06 13.32
CA LEU A 277 5.71 -1.97 12.59
C LEU A 277 4.74 -1.22 11.66
N VAL A 278 3.84 -1.94 10.98
CA VAL A 278 2.86 -1.36 10.05
C VAL A 278 1.74 -0.68 10.84
N ILE A 279 1.24 -1.34 11.87
CA ILE A 279 0.17 -0.80 12.71
C ILE A 279 0.64 0.46 13.45
N ASP A 280 1.85 0.47 14.01
CA ASP A 280 2.41 1.63 14.69
C ASP A 280 2.61 2.82 13.73
N ALA A 281 3.05 2.56 12.49
CA ALA A 281 3.16 3.58 11.45
C ALA A 281 1.78 4.15 11.05
N MET A 282 0.75 3.30 10.95
CA MET A 282 -0.63 3.75 10.70
C MET A 282 -1.17 4.59 11.85
N VAL A 283 -0.93 4.16 13.10
CA VAL A 283 -1.31 4.93 14.29
C VAL A 283 -0.56 6.27 14.33
N GLU A 284 0.75 6.29 14.05
CA GLU A 284 1.51 7.55 13.94
C GLU A 284 0.92 8.47 12.86
N ALA A 285 0.57 7.93 11.69
CA ALA A 285 -0.06 8.71 10.61
C ALA A 285 -1.40 9.33 11.03
N LEU A 286 -2.14 8.65 11.92
CA LEU A 286 -3.44 9.09 12.42
C LEU A 286 -3.36 10.05 13.60
N THR A 287 -2.34 9.90 14.45
CA THR A 287 -2.28 10.60 15.76
C THR A 287 -1.18 11.66 15.85
N ALA A 288 -0.13 11.62 15.03
CA ALA A 288 0.91 12.63 15.08
C ALA A 288 0.40 14.00 14.60
N ASP A 289 0.84 15.09 15.26
CA ASP A 289 0.53 16.46 14.81
C ASP A 289 1.02 16.72 13.39
N ARG A 290 2.21 16.23 13.09
CA ARG A 290 2.85 16.32 11.77
C ARG A 290 3.20 14.93 11.27
N PRO A 291 2.21 14.17 10.72
CA PRO A 291 2.49 12.84 10.20
C PRO A 291 3.43 12.91 8.99
N LYS A 292 4.23 11.87 8.82
CA LYS A 292 5.05 11.72 7.62
C LYS A 292 4.16 11.54 6.38
N ARG A 293 4.63 12.04 5.25
CA ARG A 293 3.95 11.87 3.97
C ARG A 293 4.03 10.43 3.47
N ARG A 294 5.14 9.73 3.77
CA ARG A 294 5.39 8.32 3.44
C ARG A 294 6.05 7.61 4.61
N TYR A 295 5.62 6.37 4.81
CA TYR A 295 6.15 5.43 5.80
C TYR A 295 6.67 4.20 5.06
N LEU A 296 7.95 4.17 4.73
CA LEU A 296 8.61 3.00 4.16
C LEU A 296 8.93 2.00 5.28
N LEU A 297 8.31 0.81 5.21
CA LEU A 297 8.32 -0.19 6.27
C LEU A 297 9.01 -1.46 5.78
N VAL A 298 10.32 -1.40 5.76
CA VAL A 298 11.24 -2.49 5.38
C VAL A 298 12.27 -2.68 6.49
N SER A 299 13.13 -3.70 6.37
CA SER A 299 14.24 -3.87 7.30
C SER A 299 15.17 -2.64 7.27
N LYS A 300 15.85 -2.35 8.37
CA LYS A 300 16.79 -1.23 8.44
C LYS A 300 17.93 -1.36 7.42
N LEU A 301 18.33 -2.58 7.09
CA LEU A 301 19.37 -2.86 6.11
C LEU A 301 18.89 -2.52 4.68
N ASP A 302 17.63 -2.83 4.39
CA ASP A 302 17.06 -2.62 3.05
C ASP A 302 16.59 -1.17 2.83
N MET A 303 16.46 -0.39 3.90
CA MET A 303 15.87 0.95 3.85
C MET A 303 16.61 1.87 2.87
N LEU A 304 17.94 1.88 2.90
CA LEU A 304 18.75 2.71 2.00
C LEU A 304 18.53 2.29 0.53
N PHE A 305 18.51 0.98 0.27
CA PHE A 305 18.26 0.44 -1.06
C PHE A 305 16.89 0.89 -1.61
N PHE A 306 15.82 0.69 -0.83
CA PHE A 306 14.47 1.06 -1.27
C PHE A 306 14.24 2.57 -1.37
N TYR A 307 14.95 3.40 -0.59
CA TYR A 307 14.91 4.85 -0.78
C TYR A 307 15.65 5.30 -2.05
N ALA A 308 16.76 4.65 -2.39
CA ALA A 308 17.56 5.01 -3.56
C ALA A 308 16.95 4.46 -4.87
N PHE A 309 16.32 3.29 -4.82
CA PHE A 309 15.87 2.53 -5.99
C PHE A 309 15.04 3.36 -7.00
N PRO A 310 14.04 4.18 -6.58
CA PRO A 310 13.23 4.98 -7.51
C PRO A 310 14.01 6.04 -8.29
N TYR A 311 15.23 6.36 -7.87
CA TYR A 311 16.07 7.39 -8.47
C TYR A 311 17.21 6.81 -9.32
N LEU A 312 17.34 5.48 -9.35
CA LEU A 312 18.35 4.81 -10.15
C LEU A 312 17.95 4.81 -11.64
N PRO A 313 18.93 4.90 -12.56
CA PRO A 313 18.68 4.70 -13.99
C PRO A 313 18.07 3.32 -14.27
N THR A 314 17.19 3.21 -15.27
CA THR A 314 16.47 1.98 -15.60
C THR A 314 17.43 0.80 -15.86
N CYS A 315 18.57 1.03 -16.52
CA CYS A 315 19.57 -0.03 -16.74
C CYS A 315 20.13 -0.63 -15.44
N VAL A 316 20.20 0.16 -14.36
CA VAL A 316 20.65 -0.31 -13.04
C VAL A 316 19.53 -1.08 -12.34
N THR A 317 18.30 -0.57 -12.38
CA THR A 317 17.15 -1.27 -11.77
C THR A 317 16.89 -2.59 -12.48
N ASP A 318 16.99 -2.65 -13.81
CA ASP A 318 16.85 -3.88 -14.58
C ASP A 318 17.94 -4.90 -14.24
N ALA A 319 19.19 -4.45 -14.06
CA ALA A 319 20.28 -5.33 -13.68
C ALA A 319 20.03 -6.05 -12.34
N VAL A 320 19.37 -5.37 -11.38
CA VAL A 320 18.98 -5.99 -10.10
C VAL A 320 18.09 -7.22 -10.35
N PHE A 321 17.14 -7.11 -11.30
CA PHE A 321 16.24 -8.22 -11.63
C PHE A 321 16.93 -9.30 -12.46
N TYR A 322 17.76 -8.93 -13.45
CA TYR A 322 18.50 -9.89 -14.27
C TYR A 322 19.50 -10.73 -13.46
N LEU A 323 20.04 -10.19 -12.37
CA LEU A 323 20.91 -10.92 -11.45
C LEU A 323 20.15 -11.80 -10.46
N SER A 324 18.81 -11.68 -10.39
CA SER A 324 18.02 -12.45 -9.45
C SER A 324 18.03 -13.96 -9.78
N PRO A 325 18.05 -14.82 -8.76
CA PRO A 325 17.97 -16.28 -8.97
C PRO A 325 16.71 -16.71 -9.73
N MET A 326 15.58 -16.01 -9.51
CA MET A 326 14.32 -16.30 -10.20
C MET A 326 14.40 -16.03 -11.69
N TYR A 327 14.98 -14.88 -12.09
CA TYR A 327 15.17 -14.57 -13.51
C TYR A 327 16.06 -15.61 -14.20
N ASN A 328 17.17 -16.01 -13.56
CA ASN A 328 18.08 -17.00 -14.13
C ASN A 328 17.41 -18.38 -14.27
N LYS A 329 16.63 -18.80 -13.30
CA LYS A 329 15.84 -20.05 -13.41
C LYS A 329 14.79 -19.96 -14.50
N ARG A 330 14.06 -18.82 -14.61
CA ARG A 330 13.11 -18.55 -15.68
C ARG A 330 13.80 -18.68 -17.05
N LYS A 331 14.92 -18.00 -17.23
CA LYS A 331 15.72 -18.04 -18.47
C LYS A 331 16.13 -19.47 -18.82
N ALA A 332 16.69 -20.21 -17.88
CA ALA A 332 17.12 -21.60 -18.10
C ALA A 332 15.96 -22.49 -18.54
N MET A 333 14.78 -22.37 -17.92
CA MET A 333 13.61 -23.21 -18.24
C MET A 333 12.93 -22.87 -19.55
N LEU A 334 12.94 -21.59 -19.97
CA LEU A 334 12.31 -21.18 -21.21
C LEU A 334 13.21 -21.32 -22.45
N TYR A 335 14.54 -21.29 -22.26
CA TYR A 335 15.51 -21.41 -23.35
C TYR A 335 16.13 -22.81 -23.50
N SER A 336 15.81 -23.75 -22.60
CA SER A 336 16.27 -25.14 -22.68
C SER A 336 15.42 -26.05 -23.58
N LYS A 337 14.64 -25.45 -24.46
CA LYS A 337 13.83 -26.18 -25.48
C LYS A 337 14.65 -26.47 -26.74
#